data_ef01560ceb6557d91105b02714915fc4
#
_entry.id   ef01560ceb6557d91105b02714915fc4
#
_cell.length_a   1.000
_cell.length_b   1.000
_cell.length_c   1.000
_cell.angle_alpha   90.00
_cell.angle_beta   90.00
_cell.angle_gamma   90.00
#
_symmetry.space_group_name_H-M   'P 1'
#
loop_
_entity.id
_entity.type
_entity.pdbx_description
1 polymer ?
#
loop_
_entity_poly.entity_id
_entity_poly.type
_entity_poly.pdbx_seq_one_letter_code
_entity_poly.pdbx_strand_id
1 'polypeptide(L)'
;FEKIVAEIAPETTIQMSEIDQLGPRNRSNSAIVVAEDSILLSKMIEEALHKSGYVNTKMFSNGQELWDYLNTLRGNDRLDELVSLIITDIEMPQMDGHRLTKLVKSDKEFRHIPLVIFSSLITEEMRRKGKELGADEQMSKPEIGHLVQVIDHLLEHTKS
;
A
#
# COMPACT_ATOMS: atom_id res chain seq x y z
N PHE A 1 27.06 -4.24 10.67
CA PHE A 1 26.83 -4.03 11.12
C PHE A 1 26.99 -4.32 11.50
N GLU A 2 27.05 -4.60 11.09
CA GLU A 2 26.96 -4.57 11.29
C GLU A 2 26.75 -4.62 11.81
N LYS A 3 27.30 -4.95 11.59
CA LYS A 3 26.95 -4.83 11.88
C LYS A 3 26.71 -4.48 12.33
N ILE A 4 26.94 -4.63 12.13
CA ILE A 4 26.48 -4.16 12.46
C ILE A 4 26.48 -3.97 12.69
N VAL A 5 27.05 -4.11 12.80
CA VAL A 5 26.81 -3.63 12.80
C VAL A 5 26.73 -3.55 12.86
N ALA A 6 27.37 -3.90 12.97
CA ALA A 6 27.05 -3.50 12.85
C ALA A 6 26.96 -3.29 13.00
N GLU A 7 26.74 -3.49 12.67
CA GLU A 7 26.47 -3.20 12.65
C GLU A 7 26.28 -2.80 12.78
N ILE A 8 26.84 -2.87 13.15
CA ILE A 8 26.43 -2.35 13.14
C ILE A 8 26.57 -2.17 13.07
N ALA A 9 27.00 -2.45 12.79
CA ALA A 9 26.86 -2.00 12.61
C ALA A 9 26.91 -1.93 12.54
N PRO A 10 27.12 -2.32 12.47
CA PRO A 10 26.81 -2.09 12.28
C PRO A 10 26.38 -2.06 12.43
N GLU A 11 26.07 -2.27 12.60
CA GLU A 11 25.34 -2.04 12.58
C GLU A 11 24.85 -1.87 12.36
N THR A 12 24.83 -2.01 12.37
CA THR A 12 24.30 -1.81 12.06
C THR A 12 24.27 -1.91 11.51
N THR A 13 24.46 -2.21 11.23
CA THR A 13 24.39 -2.53 10.51
C THR A 13 24.26 -3.31 10.35
N ILE A 14 24.01 -3.60 10.92
CA ILE A 14 23.55 -4.40 10.63
C ILE A 14 23.50 -4.73 9.92
N GLN A 15 23.52 -4.74 9.72
CA GLN A 15 22.90 -4.92 9.10
C GLN A 15 21.82 -4.76 8.42
N MET A 16 22.17 -3.84 7.63
CA MET A 16 20.96 -3.54 6.90
C MET A 16 20.46 -4.73 6.11
N SER A 17 21.34 -5.42 5.51
CA SER A 17 20.95 -6.62 4.77
C SER A 17 20.26 -7.64 5.64
N GLU A 18 20.66 -7.73 6.88
CA GLU A 18 19.98 -8.64 7.80
C GLU A 18 18.59 -8.16 8.13
N ILE A 19 18.44 -6.84 8.27
CA ILE A 19 17.13 -6.28 8.52
C ILE A 19 16.22 -6.54 7.33
N ASP A 20 16.73 -6.40 6.12
CA ASP A 20 15.96 -6.70 4.93
C ASP A 20 15.56 -8.17 4.87
N GLN A 21 16.41 -9.06 5.36
CA GLN A 21 16.06 -10.47 5.41
C GLN A 21 14.99 -10.77 6.43
N LEU A 22 14.92 -9.96 7.49
CA LEU A 22 13.92 -10.14 8.54
C LEU A 22 12.62 -9.44 8.22
N GLY A 23 12.63 -8.46 7.31
CA GLY A 23 11.42 -7.76 6.90
C GLY A 23 10.53 -8.66 6.06
N PRO A 24 9.51 -8.09 5.41
CA PRO A 24 8.63 -8.88 4.56
C PRO A 24 9.43 -9.52 3.44
N ARG A 25 9.69 -10.79 3.60
CA ARG A 25 10.57 -11.51 2.69
C ARG A 25 9.97 -11.69 1.32
N ASN A 26 8.65 -11.51 1.24
CA ASN A 26 7.92 -11.79 0.02
C ASN A 26 7.46 -10.52 -0.66
N ARG A 27 8.30 -9.48 -0.63
CA ARG A 27 7.94 -8.25 -1.32
C ARG A 27 7.63 -8.51 -2.79
N SER A 28 8.43 -9.36 -3.43
CA SER A 28 8.21 -9.67 -4.85
C SER A 28 6.94 -10.46 -5.08
N ASN A 29 6.43 -11.14 -4.07
CA ASN A 29 5.19 -11.92 -4.19
C ASN A 29 3.96 -11.15 -3.73
N SER A 30 4.15 -9.99 -3.13
CA SER A 30 3.03 -9.18 -2.66
C SER A 30 2.51 -8.33 -3.81
N ALA A 31 1.22 -8.38 -4.06
CA ALA A 31 0.60 -7.64 -5.15
C ALA A 31 0.03 -6.33 -4.62
N ILE A 32 0.57 -5.22 -5.08
CA ILE A 32 0.16 -3.89 -4.65
C ILE A 32 -0.65 -3.25 -5.78
N VAL A 33 -1.89 -2.85 -5.48
CA VAL A 33 -2.72 -2.17 -6.46
C VAL A 33 -2.92 -0.72 -6.02
N VAL A 34 -2.84 0.20 -6.97
CA VAL A 34 -2.78 1.63 -6.68
C VAL A 34 -3.78 2.37 -7.55
N ALA A 35 -4.57 3.26 -6.93
CA ALA A 35 -5.44 4.18 -7.64
C ALA A 35 -4.86 5.59 -7.50
N GLU A 36 -4.43 6.18 -8.62
CA GLU A 36 -3.80 7.50 -8.66
C GLU A 36 -4.03 8.10 -10.05
N ASP A 37 -4.68 9.27 -10.10
CA ASP A 37 -5.02 9.84 -11.39
C ASP A 37 -3.90 10.68 -12.03
N SER A 38 -2.89 11.08 -11.27
CA SER A 38 -1.74 11.79 -11.81
C SER A 38 -0.77 10.80 -12.42
N ILE A 39 -0.54 10.93 -13.73
CA ILE A 39 0.39 10.04 -14.44
C ILE A 39 1.78 10.14 -13.84
N LEU A 40 2.22 11.35 -13.52
CA LEU A 40 3.56 11.55 -12.95
C LEU A 40 3.67 10.88 -11.58
N LEU A 41 2.71 11.13 -10.69
CA LEU A 41 2.75 10.55 -9.35
C LEU A 41 2.60 9.04 -9.40
N SER A 42 1.77 8.53 -10.30
CA SER A 42 1.61 7.10 -10.48
C SER A 42 2.94 6.45 -10.81
N LYS A 43 3.70 7.04 -11.73
CA LYS A 43 5.01 6.51 -12.09
C LYS A 43 6.00 6.60 -10.94
N MET A 44 5.95 7.70 -10.18
CA MET A 44 6.85 7.85 -9.04
C MET A 44 6.58 6.80 -7.98
N ILE A 45 5.31 6.53 -7.71
CA ILE A 45 4.94 5.51 -6.75
C ILE A 45 5.41 4.14 -7.24
N GLU A 46 5.12 3.84 -8.50
CA GLU A 46 5.49 2.54 -9.06
C GLU A 46 7.01 2.32 -9.01
N GLU A 47 7.79 3.34 -9.39
CA GLU A 47 9.24 3.23 -9.35
C GLU A 47 9.76 3.01 -7.94
N ALA A 48 9.18 3.74 -6.97
CA ALA A 48 9.60 3.59 -5.58
C ALA A 48 9.31 2.19 -5.07
N LEU A 49 8.14 1.66 -5.42
CA LEU A 49 7.77 0.31 -5.02
C LEU A 49 8.72 -0.72 -5.65
N HIS A 50 8.99 -0.58 -6.94
CA HIS A 50 9.86 -1.52 -7.64
C HIS A 50 11.28 -1.50 -7.08
N LYS A 51 11.80 -0.30 -6.79
CA LYS A 51 13.15 -0.19 -6.21
C LYS A 51 13.24 -0.84 -4.84
N SER A 52 12.12 -0.90 -4.14
CA SER A 52 12.09 -1.51 -2.81
C SER A 52 11.81 -3.00 -2.84
N GLY A 53 11.61 -3.56 -4.04
CA GLY A 53 11.35 -5.00 -4.18
C GLY A 53 9.91 -5.36 -4.41
N TYR A 54 8.99 -4.39 -4.33
CA TYR A 54 7.58 -4.62 -4.65
C TYR A 54 7.41 -4.46 -6.16
N VAL A 55 7.65 -5.56 -6.88
CA VAL A 55 7.66 -5.53 -8.34
C VAL A 55 6.33 -5.93 -8.96
N ASN A 56 5.42 -6.48 -8.16
CA ASN A 56 4.11 -6.90 -8.66
C ASN A 56 3.11 -5.79 -8.35
N THR A 57 2.97 -4.84 -9.27
CA THR A 57 2.12 -3.68 -9.07
C THR A 57 1.14 -3.54 -10.22
N LYS A 58 -0.06 -3.02 -9.90
CA LYS A 58 -1.05 -2.64 -10.90
C LYS A 58 -1.50 -1.22 -10.60
N MET A 59 -1.45 -0.36 -11.61
CA MET A 59 -1.79 1.04 -11.47
C MET A 59 -3.10 1.33 -12.16
N PHE A 60 -4.01 1.99 -11.46
CA PHE A 60 -5.31 2.40 -11.97
C PHE A 60 -5.44 3.91 -11.88
N SER A 61 -6.17 4.52 -12.80
CA SER A 61 -6.25 5.97 -12.86
C SER A 61 -7.34 6.56 -11.97
N ASN A 62 -8.21 5.74 -11.39
CA ASN A 62 -9.21 6.23 -10.45
C ASN A 62 -9.75 5.06 -9.64
N GLY A 63 -10.59 5.41 -8.65
CA GLY A 63 -11.15 4.40 -7.76
C GLY A 63 -12.12 3.45 -8.44
N GLN A 64 -12.83 3.93 -9.47
CA GLN A 64 -13.78 3.08 -10.18
C GLN A 64 -13.06 1.94 -10.90
N GLU A 65 -11.95 2.25 -11.57
CA GLU A 65 -11.18 1.22 -12.27
C GLU A 65 -10.65 0.17 -11.30
N LEU A 66 -10.15 0.62 -10.15
CA LEU A 66 -9.63 -0.31 -9.16
C LEU A 66 -10.77 -1.15 -8.60
N TRP A 67 -11.89 -0.54 -8.28
CA TRP A 67 -13.06 -1.26 -7.77
C TRP A 67 -13.55 -2.30 -8.78
N ASP A 68 -13.60 -1.93 -10.05
CA ASP A 68 -14.01 -2.86 -11.10
C ASP A 68 -13.04 -4.06 -11.16
N TYR A 69 -11.74 -3.79 -11.03
CA TYR A 69 -10.75 -4.86 -11.02
C TYR A 69 -10.99 -5.80 -9.84
N LEU A 70 -11.23 -5.27 -8.65
CA LEU A 70 -11.51 -6.11 -7.49
C LEU A 70 -12.71 -7.01 -7.75
N ASN A 71 -13.75 -6.47 -8.38
CA ASN A 71 -14.94 -7.25 -8.65
C ASN A 71 -14.71 -8.39 -9.63
N THR A 72 -13.70 -8.30 -10.49
CA THR A 72 -13.35 -9.42 -11.36
C THR A 72 -12.72 -10.57 -10.57
N LEU A 73 -12.28 -10.29 -9.34
CA LEU A 73 -11.60 -11.28 -8.52
C LEU A 73 -12.52 -11.94 -7.49
N ARG A 74 -13.80 -11.60 -7.50
CA ARG A 74 -14.73 -12.17 -6.53
C ARG A 74 -14.78 -13.69 -6.68
N GLY A 75 -14.72 -14.36 -5.54
CA GLY A 75 -14.78 -15.82 -5.52
C GLY A 75 -13.48 -16.50 -5.90
N ASN A 76 -12.42 -15.72 -6.10
CA ASN A 76 -11.12 -16.30 -6.47
C ASN A 76 -10.38 -16.74 -5.20
N ASP A 77 -9.98 -18.00 -5.17
CA ASP A 77 -9.27 -18.57 -4.01
C ASP A 77 -7.94 -17.88 -3.75
N ARG A 78 -7.38 -17.25 -4.77
CA ARG A 78 -6.06 -16.64 -4.69
C ARG A 78 -6.13 -15.13 -4.55
N LEU A 79 -7.25 -14.63 -4.03
CA LEU A 79 -7.45 -13.19 -3.90
C LEU A 79 -6.28 -12.52 -3.19
N ASP A 80 -5.82 -13.10 -2.07
CA ASP A 80 -4.75 -12.48 -1.27
C ASP A 80 -3.42 -12.45 -2.01
N GLU A 81 -3.23 -13.37 -2.96
CA GLU A 81 -2.03 -13.35 -3.81
C GLU A 81 -2.16 -12.33 -4.93
N LEU A 82 -3.38 -12.06 -5.36
CA LEU A 82 -3.63 -11.15 -6.47
C LEU A 82 -3.76 -9.70 -6.01
N VAL A 83 -4.21 -9.48 -4.76
CA VAL A 83 -4.30 -8.15 -4.16
C VAL A 83 -3.90 -8.27 -2.69
N SER A 84 -2.66 -7.90 -2.40
CA SER A 84 -2.15 -7.96 -1.03
C SER A 84 -2.42 -6.67 -0.27
N LEU A 85 -2.45 -5.54 -0.98
CA LEU A 85 -2.61 -4.23 -0.36
C LEU A 85 -3.08 -3.23 -1.41
N ILE A 86 -3.90 -2.28 -0.97
CA ILE A 86 -4.44 -1.22 -1.82
C ILE A 86 -3.87 0.12 -1.37
N ILE A 87 -3.42 0.93 -2.33
CA ILE A 87 -3.04 2.32 -2.09
C ILE A 87 -3.96 3.17 -2.93
N THR A 88 -4.54 4.23 -2.34
CA THR A 88 -5.43 5.10 -3.08
C THR A 88 -5.21 6.57 -2.74
N ASP A 89 -5.24 7.42 -3.76
CA ASP A 89 -5.39 8.86 -3.56
C ASP A 89 -6.81 9.14 -3.09
N ILE A 90 -7.08 10.37 -2.68
CA ILE A 90 -8.43 10.77 -2.30
C ILE A 90 -9.17 11.38 -3.49
N GLU A 91 -8.61 12.43 -4.09
CA GLU A 91 -9.30 13.18 -5.14
C GLU A 91 -8.98 12.60 -6.50
N MET A 92 -9.97 11.94 -7.07
CA MET A 92 -9.85 11.30 -8.37
C MET A 92 -11.20 11.41 -9.08
N PRO A 93 -11.19 11.39 -10.42
CA PRO A 93 -12.47 11.39 -11.15
C PRO A 93 -13.18 10.05 -10.97
N GLN A 94 -14.46 10.04 -11.25
CA GLN A 94 -15.34 8.87 -11.24
C GLN A 94 -15.61 8.32 -9.86
N MET A 95 -14.57 7.93 -9.11
CA MET A 95 -14.73 7.46 -7.74
C MET A 95 -13.51 7.90 -6.94
N ASP A 96 -13.73 8.68 -5.89
CA ASP A 96 -12.64 9.16 -5.04
C ASP A 96 -12.20 8.07 -4.05
N GLY A 97 -11.09 8.35 -3.34
CA GLY A 97 -10.49 7.37 -2.44
C GLY A 97 -11.33 7.06 -1.22
N HIS A 98 -12.11 8.03 -0.73
CA HIS A 98 -12.99 7.77 0.41
C HIS A 98 -14.11 6.82 0.01
N ARG A 99 -14.68 7.01 -1.17
CA ARG A 99 -15.72 6.11 -1.67
C ARG A 99 -15.16 4.71 -1.87
N LEU A 100 -13.97 4.61 -2.47
CA LEU A 100 -13.33 3.32 -2.66
C LEU A 100 -13.10 2.64 -1.31
N THR A 101 -12.58 3.39 -0.32
CA THR A 101 -12.35 2.85 1.01
C THR A 101 -13.64 2.30 1.61
N LYS A 102 -14.73 3.05 1.49
CA LYS A 102 -16.01 2.61 2.01
C LYS A 102 -16.47 1.31 1.37
N LEU A 103 -16.35 1.23 0.04
CA LEU A 103 -16.77 0.03 -0.67
C LEU A 103 -15.94 -1.18 -0.28
N VAL A 104 -14.62 -1.02 -0.20
CA VAL A 104 -13.73 -2.12 0.15
C VAL A 104 -13.96 -2.56 1.59
N LYS A 105 -14.02 -1.62 2.52
CA LYS A 105 -14.09 -1.96 3.95
C LYS A 105 -15.48 -2.40 4.39
N SER A 106 -16.49 -2.14 3.58
CA SER A 106 -17.84 -2.64 3.83
C SER A 106 -18.11 -3.98 3.17
N ASP A 107 -17.20 -4.45 2.34
CA ASP A 107 -17.39 -5.67 1.56
C ASP A 107 -16.80 -6.86 2.30
N LYS A 108 -17.60 -7.89 2.51
CA LYS A 108 -17.17 -9.05 3.29
C LYS A 108 -15.97 -9.76 2.66
N GLU A 109 -15.87 -9.71 1.34
CA GLU A 109 -14.81 -10.42 0.64
C GLU A 109 -13.51 -9.63 0.61
N PHE A 110 -13.58 -8.29 0.60
CA PHE A 110 -12.40 -7.44 0.41
C PHE A 110 -11.95 -6.70 1.66
N ARG A 111 -12.78 -6.64 2.71
CA ARG A 111 -12.49 -5.75 3.84
C ARG A 111 -11.21 -6.09 4.61
N HIS A 112 -10.72 -7.32 4.46
CA HIS A 112 -9.49 -7.73 5.14
C HIS A 112 -8.24 -7.22 4.43
N ILE A 113 -8.37 -6.74 3.20
CA ILE A 113 -7.22 -6.25 2.43
C ILE A 113 -6.78 -4.90 3.02
N PRO A 114 -5.50 -4.76 3.43
CA PRO A 114 -5.02 -3.48 3.97
C PRO A 114 -5.16 -2.38 2.92
N LEU A 115 -5.58 -1.20 3.37
CA LEU A 115 -5.79 -0.07 2.48
C LEU A 115 -5.13 1.17 3.06
N VAL A 116 -4.27 1.81 2.27
CA VAL A 116 -3.55 3.01 2.63
C VAL A 116 -4.05 4.16 1.77
N ILE A 117 -4.44 5.26 2.42
CA ILE A 117 -4.74 6.50 1.71
C ILE A 117 -3.44 7.29 1.62
N PHE A 118 -3.05 7.67 0.40
CA PHE A 118 -1.81 8.39 0.14
C PHE A 118 -2.14 9.59 -0.74
N SER A 119 -2.22 10.78 -0.15
CA SER A 119 -2.77 11.95 -0.82
C SER A 119 -1.88 13.17 -0.60
N SER A 120 -1.92 14.13 -1.53
CA SER A 120 -1.13 15.34 -1.42
C SER A 120 -1.64 16.25 -0.31
N LEU A 121 -2.90 16.13 0.06
CA LEU A 121 -3.46 16.94 1.13
C LEU A 121 -4.44 16.08 1.92
N ILE A 122 -4.21 15.99 3.23
CA ILE A 122 -5.14 15.32 4.14
C ILE A 122 -5.45 16.30 5.26
N THR A 123 -6.63 16.91 5.20
CA THR A 123 -7.09 17.77 6.29
C THR A 123 -7.48 16.90 7.47
N GLU A 124 -7.66 17.55 8.63
CA GLU A 124 -8.09 16.84 9.82
C GLU A 124 -9.44 16.16 9.61
N GLU A 125 -10.34 16.85 8.92
CA GLU A 125 -11.65 16.28 8.62
C GLU A 125 -11.54 15.08 7.70
N MET A 126 -10.70 15.17 6.68
CA MET A 126 -10.47 14.06 5.76
C MET A 126 -9.86 12.87 6.49
N ARG A 127 -8.93 13.12 7.40
CA ARG A 127 -8.29 12.05 8.17
C ARG A 127 -9.31 11.35 9.06
N ARG A 128 -10.17 12.12 9.70
CA ARG A 128 -11.23 11.54 10.52
C ARG A 128 -12.16 10.67 9.69
N LYS A 129 -12.56 11.19 8.53
CA LYS A 129 -13.44 10.45 7.64
C LYS A 129 -12.79 9.15 7.17
N GLY A 130 -11.51 9.20 6.76
CA GLY A 130 -10.81 8.01 6.33
C GLY A 130 -10.72 6.96 7.43
N LYS A 131 -10.49 7.40 8.66
CA LYS A 131 -10.42 6.50 9.79
C LYS A 131 -11.78 5.85 10.04
N GLU A 132 -12.85 6.64 9.99
CA GLU A 132 -14.19 6.11 10.21
C GLU A 132 -14.57 5.10 9.14
N LEU A 133 -14.10 5.29 7.92
CA LEU A 133 -14.38 4.38 6.82
C LEU A 133 -13.55 3.10 6.89
N GLY A 134 -12.53 3.07 7.73
CA GLY A 134 -11.75 1.86 7.95
C GLY A 134 -10.40 1.81 7.25
N ALA A 135 -9.90 2.95 6.73
CA ALA A 135 -8.57 2.97 6.16
C ALA A 135 -7.55 2.52 7.21
N ASP A 136 -6.63 1.66 6.81
CA ASP A 136 -5.63 1.13 7.74
C ASP A 136 -4.53 2.12 8.03
N GLU A 137 -4.22 3.00 7.06
CA GLU A 137 -3.22 4.04 7.26
C GLU A 137 -3.52 5.20 6.33
N GLN A 138 -3.09 6.39 6.71
CA GLN A 138 -3.28 7.58 5.89
C GLN A 138 -2.01 8.40 5.92
N MET A 139 -1.50 8.74 4.74
CA MET A 139 -0.21 9.42 4.60
C MET A 139 -0.29 10.54 3.61
N SER A 140 0.49 11.60 3.85
CA SER A 140 0.63 12.72 2.92
C SER A 140 1.77 12.46 1.95
N LYS A 141 1.56 12.82 0.68
CA LYS A 141 2.66 12.93 -0.25
C LYS A 141 3.50 14.14 0.15
N PRO A 142 4.80 14.16 -0.07
CA PRO A 142 5.61 13.24 -0.87
C PRO A 142 6.38 12.20 -0.06
N GLU A 143 5.84 11.70 1.01
CA GLU A 143 6.54 10.79 1.91
C GLU A 143 6.64 9.38 1.34
N ILE A 144 7.17 9.25 0.12
CA ILE A 144 7.20 7.96 -0.57
C ILE A 144 8.09 6.94 0.15
N GLY A 145 9.22 7.40 0.70
CA GLY A 145 10.09 6.50 1.45
C GLY A 145 9.41 5.90 2.67
N HIS A 146 8.63 6.72 3.35
CA HIS A 146 7.87 6.25 4.51
C HIS A 146 6.75 5.30 4.09
N LEU A 147 6.23 5.48 2.88
CA LEU A 147 5.17 4.61 2.37
C LEU A 147 5.60 3.16 2.35
N VAL A 148 6.82 2.87 1.90
CA VAL A 148 7.32 1.50 1.84
C VAL A 148 7.35 0.88 3.24
N GLN A 149 7.77 1.67 4.23
CA GLN A 149 7.80 1.18 5.61
C GLN A 149 6.40 0.84 6.12
N VAL A 150 5.43 1.66 5.78
CA VAL A 150 4.04 1.41 6.17
C VAL A 150 3.52 0.14 5.51
N ILE A 151 3.82 -0.04 4.22
CA ILE A 151 3.41 -1.24 3.51
C ILE A 151 4.00 -2.48 4.16
N ASP A 152 5.30 -2.45 4.46
CA ASP A 152 5.97 -3.57 5.13
C ASP A 152 5.25 -3.91 6.44
N HIS A 153 4.96 -2.88 7.22
CA HIS A 153 4.33 -3.07 8.52
C HIS A 153 2.94 -3.72 8.39
N LEU A 154 2.13 -3.20 7.46
CA LEU A 154 0.78 -3.71 7.28
C LEU A 154 0.79 -5.14 6.77
N LEU A 155 1.68 -5.47 5.85
CA LEU A 155 1.73 -6.82 5.29
C LEU A 155 2.22 -7.84 6.31
N GLU A 156 3.13 -7.45 7.18
CA GLU A 156 3.58 -8.34 8.25
C GLU A 156 2.43 -8.70 9.18
N HIS A 157 1.63 -7.71 9.53
CA HIS A 157 0.59 -7.90 10.54
C HIS A 157 -0.64 -8.60 10.00
N THR A 158 -0.86 -8.55 8.69
CA THR A 158 -2.03 -9.20 8.11
C THR A 158 -1.80 -10.66 7.79
N LYS A 159 -0.56 -11.12 7.78
CA LYS A 159 -0.23 -12.50 7.42
C LYS A 159 -0.26 -13.47 8.59
N SER A 160 -0.47 -12.96 9.77
CA SER A 160 -0.46 -13.82 10.96
C SER A 160 -1.73 -14.66 11.12
#